data_4cdd59d007d3ca04fee3f2322001105e
#
_entry.id   4cdd59d007d3ca04fee3f2322001105e
#
_cell.length_a   1.000
_cell.length_b   1.000
_cell.length_c   1.000
_cell.angle_alpha   90.00
_cell.angle_beta   90.00
_cell.angle_gamma   90.00
#
_symmetry.space_group_name_H-M   'P 1'
#
loop_
_entity.id
_entity.type
_entity.pdbx_description
1 polymer ?
#
loop_
_entity_poly.entity_id
_entity_poly.type
_entity_poly.pdbx_seq_one_letter_code
_entity_poly.pdbx_strand_id
1 'polypeptide(L)'
;MSDKKTPDISRRKFLTGAGAAAVGAVTVAVPSVSLAAEKKAPRWAMVMDLRRCIGCRACTVACKAENNVSLGRFRAVIQEKTMGTFPNTKKAFAQLMCNHCEGNKKDSVPPCVKICPEYPGKRAKFKTADGKTIRYRTGATYKRPDGLILIDKEKCIGCGKCIDACPYGVRSFDPFVKAGGEPTKQAADKCDMCVHRVDNGVEPSCVNTCQGRARIFGDLNDPNSEVSKLVKEHNLAQDKNVLLAEEGTNPHVFYIDPDNMLKSLYTKRKKGKLDHFVDQIP
;
A
#
# COMPACT_ATOMS: atom_id res chain seq x y z
N MET A 1 -32.45 59.53 -21.52
CA MET A 1 -31.84 58.64 -20.57
C MET A 1 -32.92 57.72 -20.07
N SER A 2 -32.98 56.51 -20.52
CA SER A 2 -34.10 55.58 -20.34
C SER A 2 -33.64 54.43 -19.45
N ASP A 3 -34.20 54.38 -18.23
CA ASP A 3 -33.96 53.30 -17.28
C ASP A 3 -34.70 52.00 -17.73
N LYS A 4 -33.95 50.95 -18.08
CA LYS A 4 -34.51 49.63 -18.26
C LYS A 4 -34.50 48.87 -16.91
N LYS A 5 -35.68 48.72 -16.29
CA LYS A 5 -35.92 47.83 -15.15
C LYS A 5 -35.83 46.38 -15.61
N THR A 6 -35.02 45.59 -14.99
CA THR A 6 -34.99 44.12 -15.09
C THR A 6 -36.14 43.54 -14.28
N PRO A 7 -36.91 42.53 -14.78
CA PRO A 7 -37.99 41.92 -14.03
C PRO A 7 -37.47 40.93 -13.00
N ASP A 8 -37.90 41.10 -11.77
CA ASP A 8 -37.70 40.21 -10.62
C ASP A 8 -38.60 38.96 -10.77
N ILE A 9 -38.01 37.80 -11.04
CA ILE A 9 -38.73 36.54 -11.14
C ILE A 9 -38.60 35.84 -9.79
N SER A 10 -39.62 36.03 -8.95
CA SER A 10 -39.78 35.36 -7.66
C SER A 10 -39.97 33.85 -7.85
N ARG A 11 -39.17 33.02 -7.15
CA ARG A 11 -39.19 31.55 -7.14
C ARG A 11 -40.57 30.93 -6.75
N ARG A 12 -41.51 31.73 -6.27
CA ARG A 12 -42.89 31.29 -5.88
C ARG A 12 -43.90 31.21 -7.04
N LYS A 13 -43.63 31.79 -8.21
CA LYS A 13 -44.54 31.76 -9.37
C LYS A 13 -44.34 30.60 -10.34
N PHE A 14 -43.36 29.71 -10.07
CA PHE A 14 -43.10 28.56 -10.95
C PHE A 14 -43.94 27.32 -10.61
N LEU A 15 -44.69 27.32 -9.54
CA LEU A 15 -45.41 26.14 -9.04
C LEU A 15 -46.96 26.18 -9.20
N THR A 16 -47.53 27.17 -9.86
CA THR A 16 -48.99 27.26 -10.07
C THR A 16 -49.31 27.47 -11.55
N GLY A 17 -49.09 26.46 -12.36
CA GLY A 17 -49.50 26.55 -13.74
C GLY A 17 -49.27 25.27 -14.53
N ALA A 18 -50.08 24.25 -14.24
CA ALA A 18 -50.31 23.17 -15.22
C ALA A 18 -51.61 22.44 -14.86
N GLY A 19 -52.68 22.83 -15.51
CA GLY A 19 -53.94 22.12 -15.53
C GLY A 19 -53.88 20.87 -16.38
N ALA A 20 -54.78 19.99 -16.06
CA ALA A 20 -55.12 18.69 -16.63
C ALA A 20 -54.94 18.48 -18.14
N ALA A 21 -54.42 17.33 -18.54
CA ALA A 21 -55.04 16.37 -19.45
C ALA A 21 -54.07 15.28 -19.89
N ALA A 22 -54.60 14.10 -20.08
CA ALA A 22 -54.07 12.92 -20.77
C ALA A 22 -53.48 11.81 -19.87
N VAL A 23 -54.38 10.85 -19.58
CA VAL A 23 -54.05 9.49 -19.13
C VAL A 23 -53.39 8.76 -20.30
N GLY A 24 -52.03 8.82 -20.32
CA GLY A 24 -51.20 7.94 -21.12
C GLY A 24 -50.52 6.96 -20.18
N ALA A 25 -50.68 5.67 -20.43
CA ALA A 25 -49.97 4.62 -19.66
C ALA A 25 -48.46 4.81 -19.78
N VAL A 26 -47.87 5.51 -18.83
CA VAL A 26 -46.41 5.58 -18.69
C VAL A 26 -46.00 4.29 -18.00
N THR A 27 -45.44 3.37 -18.77
CA THR A 27 -44.62 2.29 -18.22
C THR A 27 -43.42 2.93 -17.50
N VAL A 28 -43.52 3.09 -16.19
CA VAL A 28 -42.41 3.49 -15.34
C VAL A 28 -41.40 2.36 -15.43
N ALA A 29 -40.37 2.55 -16.25
CA ALA A 29 -39.18 1.73 -16.20
C ALA A 29 -38.59 1.95 -14.78
N VAL A 30 -38.83 1.01 -13.88
CA VAL A 30 -38.18 0.95 -12.58
C VAL A 30 -36.69 0.88 -12.89
N PRO A 31 -35.87 1.87 -12.50
CA PRO A 31 -34.44 1.72 -12.69
C PRO A 31 -34.05 0.45 -11.93
N SER A 32 -33.53 -0.53 -12.66
CA SER A 32 -32.94 -1.70 -12.06
C SER A 32 -31.92 -1.20 -11.03
N VAL A 33 -32.26 -1.35 -9.76
CA VAL A 33 -31.32 -1.14 -8.67
C VAL A 33 -30.21 -2.12 -8.94
N SER A 34 -29.13 -1.62 -9.54
CA SER A 34 -27.89 -2.33 -9.66
C SER A 34 -27.56 -2.79 -8.25
N LEU A 35 -27.67 -4.10 -7.97
CA LEU A 35 -27.19 -4.68 -6.71
C LEU A 35 -25.75 -4.21 -6.56
N ALA A 36 -25.54 -3.30 -5.62
CA ALA A 36 -24.21 -2.83 -5.29
C ALA A 36 -23.40 -4.07 -4.94
N ALA A 37 -22.42 -4.38 -5.79
CA ALA A 37 -21.52 -5.50 -5.57
C ALA A 37 -21.02 -5.43 -4.13
N GLU A 38 -21.16 -6.53 -3.37
CA GLU A 38 -20.70 -6.57 -1.97
C GLU A 38 -19.28 -6.01 -1.90
N LYS A 39 -19.14 -4.84 -1.26
CA LYS A 39 -17.83 -4.22 -1.10
C LYS A 39 -17.01 -5.10 -0.17
N LYS A 40 -16.10 -5.85 -0.74
CA LYS A 40 -15.07 -6.58 0.01
C LYS A 40 -14.24 -5.57 0.81
N ALA A 41 -13.61 -6.05 1.91
CA ALA A 41 -12.61 -5.21 2.57
C ALA A 41 -11.61 -4.68 1.54
N PRO A 42 -11.12 -3.44 1.68
CA PRO A 42 -10.09 -2.91 0.78
C PRO A 42 -8.89 -3.86 0.79
N ARG A 43 -8.19 -3.93 -0.32
CA ARG A 43 -6.94 -4.65 -0.44
C ARG A 43 -5.86 -3.69 -0.90
N TRP A 44 -5.20 -3.10 0.09
CA TRP A 44 -4.21 -2.07 -0.16
C TRP A 44 -2.99 -2.59 -0.89
N ALA A 45 -2.60 -1.89 -1.93
CA ALA A 45 -1.43 -2.21 -2.74
C ALA A 45 -0.74 -0.95 -3.24
N MET A 46 0.48 -1.13 -3.75
CA MET A 46 1.26 -0.06 -4.33
C MET A 46 1.85 -0.49 -5.67
N VAL A 47 1.79 0.39 -6.66
CA VAL A 47 2.49 0.25 -7.94
C VAL A 47 3.69 1.19 -7.93
N MET A 48 4.85 0.66 -8.32
CA MET A 48 6.10 1.38 -8.50
C MET A 48 6.41 1.48 -9.99
N ASP A 49 6.26 2.66 -10.57
CA ASP A 49 6.61 2.90 -11.98
C ASP A 49 8.08 3.30 -12.08
N LEU A 50 8.95 2.35 -12.43
CA LEU A 50 10.39 2.58 -12.51
C LEU A 50 10.77 3.52 -13.66
N ARG A 51 9.92 3.68 -14.67
CA ARG A 51 10.14 4.64 -15.78
C ARG A 51 10.12 6.09 -15.28
N ARG A 52 9.38 6.36 -14.22
CA ARG A 52 9.13 7.69 -13.65
C ARG A 52 9.99 8.01 -12.44
N CYS A 53 10.70 7.03 -11.90
CA CYS A 53 11.57 7.23 -10.74
C CYS A 53 12.87 7.91 -11.15
N ILE A 54 13.14 9.08 -10.58
CA ILE A 54 14.35 9.88 -10.82
C ILE A 54 15.41 9.72 -9.72
N GLY A 55 15.19 8.82 -8.74
CA GLY A 55 16.14 8.57 -7.67
C GLY A 55 16.27 9.68 -6.62
N CYS A 56 15.38 10.67 -6.56
CA CYS A 56 15.50 11.88 -5.72
C CYS A 56 15.44 11.60 -4.20
N ARG A 57 15.07 10.38 -3.77
CA ARG A 57 14.97 9.94 -2.36
C ARG A 57 13.99 10.74 -1.49
N ALA A 58 13.18 11.64 -2.04
CA ALA A 58 12.15 12.39 -1.29
C ALA A 58 11.20 11.45 -0.52
N CYS A 59 10.82 10.31 -1.10
CA CYS A 59 10.01 9.27 -0.46
C CYS A 59 10.67 8.65 0.78
N THR A 60 12.01 8.53 0.80
CA THR A 60 12.78 8.04 1.96
C THR A 60 12.75 9.07 3.08
N VAL A 61 12.98 10.34 2.76
CA VAL A 61 12.96 11.44 3.72
C VAL A 61 11.56 11.62 4.31
N ALA A 62 10.53 11.66 3.46
CA ALA A 62 9.14 11.78 3.90
C ALA A 62 8.71 10.61 4.81
N CYS A 63 9.13 9.37 4.48
CA CYS A 63 8.87 8.22 5.32
C CYS A 63 9.52 8.33 6.71
N LYS A 64 10.77 8.86 6.77
CA LYS A 64 11.46 9.08 8.05
C LYS A 64 10.76 10.13 8.89
N ALA A 65 10.39 11.25 8.30
CA ALA A 65 9.71 12.34 9.01
C ALA A 65 8.32 11.91 9.51
N GLU A 66 7.52 11.31 8.63
CA GLU A 66 6.14 10.90 8.93
C GLU A 66 6.06 9.83 10.04
N ASN A 67 6.97 8.86 10.01
CA ASN A 67 6.89 7.69 10.87
C ASN A 67 7.93 7.73 12.01
N ASN A 68 8.59 8.86 12.24
CA ASN A 68 9.65 9.01 13.24
C ASN A 68 10.65 7.84 13.19
N VAL A 69 11.13 7.51 11.98
CA VAL A 69 12.03 6.37 11.78
C VAL A 69 13.40 6.71 12.35
N SER A 70 13.90 5.88 13.24
CA SER A 70 15.15 6.07 13.97
C SER A 70 16.34 6.38 13.07
N LEU A 71 17.33 7.13 13.58
CA LEU A 71 18.57 7.43 12.87
C LEU A 71 19.28 6.12 12.48
N GLY A 72 19.88 6.11 11.30
CA GLY A 72 20.54 4.93 10.74
C GLY A 72 19.60 3.81 10.30
N ARG A 73 18.26 4.02 10.33
CA ARG A 73 17.27 3.05 9.84
C ARG A 73 16.38 3.65 8.77
N PHE A 74 15.86 2.79 7.89
CA PHE A 74 15.02 3.18 6.76
C PHE A 74 13.92 2.15 6.55
N ARG A 75 12.67 2.61 6.37
CA ARG A 75 11.52 1.77 6.01
C ARG A 75 11.32 1.67 4.50
N ALA A 76 11.85 2.65 3.76
CA ALA A 76 11.82 2.71 2.30
C ALA A 76 13.15 3.29 1.80
N VAL A 77 13.73 2.66 0.78
CA VAL A 77 14.99 3.11 0.16
C VAL A 77 14.87 3.10 -1.36
N ILE A 78 15.79 3.80 -2.01
CA ILE A 78 15.99 3.77 -3.44
C ILE A 78 17.34 3.09 -3.70
N GLN A 79 17.31 1.97 -4.39
CA GLN A 79 18.51 1.38 -4.99
C GLN A 79 18.78 2.01 -6.35
N GLU A 80 20.05 2.28 -6.61
CA GLU A 80 20.54 2.83 -7.86
C GLU A 80 21.46 1.82 -8.54
N LYS A 81 21.37 1.72 -9.85
CA LYS A 81 22.29 0.92 -10.68
C LYS A 81 22.52 1.59 -12.02
N THR A 82 23.77 1.59 -12.45
CA THR A 82 24.12 1.93 -13.83
C THR A 82 23.93 0.71 -14.71
N MET A 83 23.18 0.86 -15.78
CA MET A 83 22.89 -0.18 -16.78
C MET A 83 23.48 0.21 -18.14
N GLY A 84 23.79 -0.82 -18.96
CA GLY A 84 24.38 -0.62 -20.29
C GLY A 84 25.90 -0.49 -20.24
N THR A 85 26.49 -0.22 -21.41
CA THR A 85 27.91 0.00 -21.60
C THR A 85 28.14 1.36 -22.26
N PHE A 86 29.23 2.02 -21.91
CA PHE A 86 29.60 3.30 -22.52
C PHE A 86 29.64 3.18 -24.05
N PRO A 87 29.12 4.16 -24.83
CA PRO A 87 28.49 5.40 -24.39
C PRO A 87 26.99 5.27 -24.02
N ASN A 88 26.35 4.11 -24.21
CA ASN A 88 24.93 3.90 -24.03
C ASN A 88 24.62 3.43 -22.59
N THR A 89 24.90 4.27 -21.62
CA THR A 89 24.63 3.99 -20.20
C THR A 89 23.41 4.76 -19.71
N LYS A 90 22.63 4.14 -18.80
CA LYS A 90 21.55 4.81 -18.08
C LYS A 90 21.59 4.44 -16.59
N LYS A 91 21.14 5.36 -15.74
CA LYS A 91 20.86 5.07 -14.33
C LYS A 91 19.46 4.51 -14.17
N ALA A 92 19.35 3.46 -13.40
CA ALA A 92 18.10 2.81 -13.04
C ALA A 92 17.87 2.92 -11.54
N PHE A 93 16.61 3.13 -11.12
CA PHE A 93 16.25 3.32 -9.71
C PHE A 93 15.12 2.39 -9.34
N ALA A 94 15.33 1.55 -8.31
CA ALA A 94 14.30 0.71 -7.74
C ALA A 94 13.93 1.17 -6.35
N GLN A 95 12.63 1.27 -6.11
CA GLN A 95 12.05 1.66 -4.84
C GLN A 95 11.78 0.41 -4.02
N LEU A 96 12.46 0.23 -2.90
CA LEU A 96 12.34 -0.94 -2.04
C LEU A 96 11.70 -0.59 -0.70
N MET A 97 10.76 -1.43 -0.27
CA MET A 97 10.06 -1.34 1.02
C MET A 97 9.41 -2.67 1.38
N CYS A 98 8.68 -2.74 2.48
CA CYS A 98 7.89 -3.93 2.80
C CYS A 98 6.83 -4.18 1.72
N ASN A 99 6.79 -5.41 1.20
CA ASN A 99 5.87 -5.80 0.13
C ASN A 99 4.45 -6.13 0.63
N HIS A 100 4.18 -6.07 1.93
CA HIS A 100 2.86 -6.40 2.50
C HIS A 100 2.26 -7.68 1.92
N CYS A 101 3.07 -8.75 1.92
CA CYS A 101 2.77 -10.02 1.26
C CYS A 101 1.44 -10.63 1.71
N GLU A 102 0.70 -11.21 0.77
CA GLU A 102 -0.51 -11.99 1.08
C GLU A 102 -0.19 -13.26 1.87
N GLY A 103 0.94 -13.88 1.57
CA GLY A 103 1.32 -15.21 2.02
C GLY A 103 1.22 -16.22 0.89
N ASN A 104 1.49 -17.47 1.19
CA ASN A 104 1.38 -18.55 0.19
C ASN A 104 -0.09 -18.89 -0.12
N LYS A 105 -0.31 -19.63 -1.20
CA LYS A 105 -1.67 -20.00 -1.65
C LYS A 105 -2.42 -20.91 -0.67
N LYS A 106 -1.72 -21.59 0.27
CA LYS A 106 -2.32 -22.56 1.18
C LYS A 106 -2.93 -21.93 2.42
N ASP A 107 -2.20 -21.00 3.06
CA ASP A 107 -2.59 -20.46 4.36
C ASP A 107 -2.78 -18.93 4.35
N SER A 108 -2.43 -18.25 3.25
CA SER A 108 -2.52 -16.79 3.13
C SER A 108 -1.89 -16.02 4.31
N VAL A 109 -0.86 -16.60 4.91
CA VAL A 109 -0.11 -16.03 6.04
C VAL A 109 1.33 -15.79 5.60
N PRO A 110 1.83 -14.53 5.64
CA PRO A 110 3.20 -14.22 5.26
C PRO A 110 4.24 -14.88 6.18
N PRO A 111 5.43 -15.24 5.67
CA PRO A 111 6.48 -15.88 6.46
C PRO A 111 6.81 -15.15 7.76
N CYS A 112 6.88 -13.82 7.72
CA CYS A 112 7.17 -13.00 8.88
C CYS A 112 6.07 -13.00 9.95
N VAL A 113 4.83 -13.23 9.58
CA VAL A 113 3.70 -13.39 10.52
C VAL A 113 3.71 -14.80 11.09
N LYS A 114 3.86 -15.80 10.21
CA LYS A 114 3.84 -17.21 10.60
C LYS A 114 4.92 -17.60 11.59
N ILE A 115 6.13 -17.02 11.46
CA ILE A 115 7.27 -17.32 12.33
C ILE A 115 7.20 -16.59 13.68
N CYS A 116 6.34 -15.59 13.82
CA CYS A 116 6.25 -14.78 15.04
C CYS A 116 5.69 -15.62 16.19
N PRO A 117 6.41 -15.78 17.32
CA PRO A 117 5.93 -16.57 18.45
C PRO A 117 4.69 -15.97 19.12
N GLU A 118 4.49 -14.64 18.98
CA GLU A 118 3.32 -13.93 19.48
C GLU A 118 2.11 -13.98 18.53
N TYR A 119 2.17 -14.77 17.46
CA TYR A 119 1.07 -15.02 16.54
C TYR A 119 0.75 -16.52 16.53
N PRO A 120 -0.54 -16.91 16.57
CA PRO A 120 -1.74 -16.08 16.65
C PRO A 120 -2.08 -15.64 18.06
N GLY A 121 -2.17 -14.33 18.26
CA GLY A 121 -2.58 -13.73 19.52
C GLY A 121 -4.10 -13.55 19.66
N LYS A 122 -4.53 -12.52 20.38
CA LYS A 122 -5.95 -12.22 20.62
C LYS A 122 -6.70 -11.94 19.32
N ARG A 123 -8.01 -12.19 19.32
CA ARG A 123 -8.90 -11.79 18.20
C ARG A 123 -9.19 -10.30 18.28
N ALA A 124 -9.13 -9.62 17.15
CA ALA A 124 -9.57 -8.24 16.97
C ALA A 124 -10.70 -8.16 15.94
N LYS A 125 -11.33 -6.98 15.85
CA LYS A 125 -12.39 -6.68 14.90
C LYS A 125 -11.90 -5.60 13.95
N PHE A 126 -12.16 -5.77 12.67
CA PHE A 126 -11.94 -4.77 11.61
C PHE A 126 -13.30 -4.40 11.03
N LYS A 127 -13.64 -3.11 11.05
CA LYS A 127 -14.86 -2.60 10.39
C LYS A 127 -14.51 -2.19 8.97
N THR A 128 -15.24 -2.73 8.02
CA THR A 128 -15.17 -2.31 6.61
C THR A 128 -16.01 -1.05 6.37
N ALA A 129 -15.78 -0.35 5.28
CA ALA A 129 -16.52 0.88 4.93
C ALA A 129 -18.02 0.67 4.75
N ASP A 130 -18.46 -0.56 4.42
CA ASP A 130 -19.86 -0.97 4.34
C ASP A 130 -20.45 -1.41 5.69
N GLY A 131 -19.73 -1.19 6.81
CA GLY A 131 -20.17 -1.49 8.16
C GLY A 131 -20.02 -2.95 8.61
N LYS A 132 -19.57 -3.86 7.74
CA LYS A 132 -19.30 -5.26 8.09
C LYS A 132 -18.13 -5.36 9.07
N THR A 133 -18.20 -6.33 9.98
CA THR A 133 -17.16 -6.59 10.96
C THR A 133 -16.45 -7.91 10.66
N ILE A 134 -15.17 -7.84 10.33
CA ILE A 134 -14.31 -9.00 10.11
C ILE A 134 -13.49 -9.28 11.37
N ARG A 135 -13.53 -10.51 11.86
CA ARG A 135 -12.69 -10.95 12.98
C ARG A 135 -11.37 -11.50 12.45
N TYR A 136 -10.25 -11.07 13.02
CA TYR A 136 -8.92 -11.55 12.63
C TYR A 136 -8.03 -11.79 13.85
N ARG A 137 -6.91 -12.49 13.66
CA ARG A 137 -5.92 -12.74 14.70
C ARG A 137 -4.86 -11.64 14.69
N THR A 138 -4.55 -11.11 15.85
CA THR A 138 -3.42 -10.20 16.07
C THR A 138 -2.20 -10.95 16.58
N GLY A 139 -1.14 -10.24 16.87
CA GLY A 139 0.12 -10.73 17.42
C GLY A 139 1.11 -9.58 17.42
N ALA A 140 2.38 -9.85 17.70
CA ALA A 140 3.40 -8.82 17.52
C ALA A 140 3.63 -8.48 16.05
N THR A 141 3.64 -9.48 15.17
CA THR A 141 3.53 -9.25 13.72
C THR A 141 2.26 -9.94 13.23
N TYR A 142 1.40 -9.23 12.52
CA TYR A 142 0.12 -9.78 12.09
C TYR A 142 -0.34 -9.18 10.75
N LYS A 143 -1.27 -9.87 10.10
CA LYS A 143 -1.94 -9.42 8.87
C LYS A 143 -3.34 -8.91 9.22
N ARG A 144 -3.64 -7.67 8.81
CA ARG A 144 -4.97 -7.07 8.91
C ARG A 144 -5.84 -7.52 7.71
N PRO A 145 -7.18 -7.53 7.82
CA PRO A 145 -8.07 -7.99 6.74
C PRO A 145 -7.96 -7.21 5.43
N ASP A 146 -7.48 -5.98 5.46
CA ASP A 146 -7.23 -5.12 4.30
C ASP A 146 -5.86 -5.37 3.63
N GLY A 147 -5.15 -6.43 4.04
CA GLY A 147 -3.87 -6.82 3.48
C GLY A 147 -2.65 -6.17 4.13
N LEU A 148 -2.83 -5.20 5.02
CA LEU A 148 -1.70 -4.57 5.70
C LEU A 148 -1.03 -5.53 6.69
N ILE A 149 0.29 -5.65 6.58
CA ILE A 149 1.10 -6.36 7.58
C ILE A 149 1.60 -5.33 8.58
N LEU A 150 1.28 -5.52 9.85
CA LEU A 150 1.57 -4.57 10.91
C LEU A 150 2.47 -5.20 11.98
N ILE A 151 3.10 -4.34 12.78
CA ILE A 151 3.86 -4.72 13.97
C ILE A 151 3.28 -3.96 15.16
N ASP A 152 2.91 -4.71 16.19
CA ASP A 152 2.59 -4.19 17.51
C ASP A 152 3.88 -4.26 18.35
N LYS A 153 4.51 -3.09 18.56
CA LYS A 153 5.79 -3.00 19.25
C LYS A 153 5.67 -3.36 20.73
N GLU A 154 4.49 -3.18 21.33
CA GLU A 154 4.21 -3.53 22.73
C GLU A 154 4.14 -5.05 22.95
N LYS A 155 3.72 -5.80 21.92
CA LYS A 155 3.71 -7.27 21.95
C LYS A 155 4.99 -7.90 21.43
N CYS A 156 5.84 -7.11 20.79
CA CYS A 156 7.10 -7.61 20.24
C CYS A 156 8.04 -8.02 21.38
N ILE A 157 8.61 -9.22 21.29
CA ILE A 157 9.61 -9.71 22.25
C ILE A 157 11.05 -9.54 21.74
N GLY A 158 11.26 -8.84 20.64
CA GLY A 158 12.61 -8.54 20.12
C GLY A 158 13.41 -9.76 19.65
N CYS A 159 12.77 -10.88 19.29
CA CYS A 159 13.48 -12.13 18.97
C CYS A 159 14.13 -12.16 17.59
N GLY A 160 13.84 -11.21 16.68
CA GLY A 160 14.42 -11.12 15.34
C GLY A 160 13.91 -12.13 14.31
N LYS A 161 13.18 -13.18 14.69
CA LYS A 161 12.75 -14.25 13.75
C LYS A 161 12.03 -13.73 12.51
N CYS A 162 11.20 -12.69 12.65
CA CYS A 162 10.49 -12.06 11.52
C CYS A 162 11.42 -11.28 10.59
N ILE A 163 12.58 -10.84 11.07
CA ILE A 163 13.63 -10.18 10.28
C ILE A 163 14.30 -11.24 9.40
N ASP A 164 14.68 -12.37 9.98
CA ASP A 164 15.34 -13.48 9.29
C ASP A 164 14.42 -14.17 8.26
N ALA A 165 13.14 -14.29 8.60
CA ALA A 165 12.14 -14.90 7.71
C ALA A 165 11.73 -14.01 6.54
N CYS A 166 12.13 -12.75 6.50
CA CYS A 166 11.79 -11.84 5.40
C CYS A 166 12.75 -12.05 4.23
N PRO A 167 12.31 -12.57 3.07
CA PRO A 167 13.21 -12.80 1.93
C PRO A 167 13.72 -11.48 1.33
N TYR A 168 13.01 -10.38 1.57
CA TYR A 168 13.33 -9.06 1.02
C TYR A 168 14.31 -8.25 1.87
N GLY A 169 14.61 -8.67 3.10
CA GLY A 169 15.50 -7.92 4.00
C GLY A 169 15.00 -6.54 4.44
N VAL A 170 13.70 -6.28 4.32
CA VAL A 170 13.09 -4.96 4.58
C VAL A 170 12.61 -4.77 6.02
N ARG A 171 13.06 -5.60 6.94
CA ARG A 171 12.80 -5.51 8.37
C ARG A 171 14.09 -5.31 9.12
N SER A 172 14.08 -4.50 10.15
CA SER A 172 15.23 -4.26 11.02
C SER A 172 14.78 -4.10 12.47
N PHE A 173 15.71 -4.13 13.40
CA PHE A 173 15.44 -3.64 14.75
C PHE A 173 15.41 -2.11 14.77
N ASP A 174 14.52 -1.56 15.58
CA ASP A 174 14.48 -0.13 15.87
C ASP A 174 15.40 0.14 17.09
N PRO A 175 16.53 0.85 16.93
CA PRO A 175 17.51 0.99 18.01
C PRO A 175 17.00 1.78 19.20
N PHE A 176 15.97 2.61 19.02
CA PHE A 176 15.45 3.49 20.07
C PHE A 176 14.12 3.03 20.66
N VAL A 177 13.47 2.02 20.06
CA VAL A 177 12.20 1.50 20.56
C VAL A 177 12.39 0.14 21.18
N LYS A 178 12.10 0.05 22.47
CA LYS A 178 12.15 -1.22 23.20
C LYS A 178 10.99 -2.14 22.81
N ALA A 179 11.24 -3.42 22.85
CA ALA A 179 10.20 -4.44 22.73
C ALA A 179 9.35 -4.46 24.01
N GLY A 180 8.05 -4.31 23.91
CA GLY A 180 7.17 -4.26 25.10
C GLY A 180 7.11 -5.59 25.86
N GLY A 181 7.22 -6.71 25.13
CA GLY A 181 7.27 -8.05 25.71
C GLY A 181 8.64 -8.45 26.30
N GLU A 182 9.70 -7.71 25.95
CA GLU A 182 11.08 -7.93 26.45
C GLU A 182 11.83 -6.60 26.46
N PRO A 183 11.76 -5.82 27.55
CA PRO A 183 12.29 -4.45 27.60
C PRO A 183 13.81 -4.32 27.41
N THR A 184 14.56 -5.41 27.54
CA THR A 184 16.01 -5.42 27.30
C THR A 184 16.36 -5.50 25.83
N LYS A 185 15.38 -5.83 24.97
CA LYS A 185 15.54 -6.00 23.53
C LYS A 185 14.88 -4.87 22.74
N GLN A 186 15.29 -4.74 21.50
CA GLN A 186 14.75 -3.76 20.57
C GLN A 186 13.55 -4.35 19.80
N ALA A 187 12.53 -3.52 19.54
CA ALA A 187 11.40 -3.93 18.73
C ALA A 187 11.78 -4.02 17.23
N ALA A 188 11.17 -4.96 16.51
CA ALA A 188 11.26 -5.00 15.07
C ALA A 188 10.49 -3.82 14.44
N ASP A 189 11.01 -3.30 13.32
CA ASP A 189 10.38 -2.24 12.54
C ASP A 189 10.39 -2.53 11.03
N LYS A 190 9.45 -1.90 10.31
CA LYS A 190 9.30 -1.96 8.85
C LYS A 190 8.26 -0.95 8.36
N CYS A 191 8.15 -0.77 7.05
CA CYS A 191 7.04 -0.01 6.45
C CYS A 191 5.69 -0.61 6.82
N ASP A 192 4.76 0.22 7.29
CA ASP A 192 3.37 -0.11 7.64
C ASP A 192 2.34 0.48 6.65
N MET A 193 2.82 1.00 5.50
CA MET A 193 2.05 1.79 4.53
C MET A 193 1.38 3.03 5.13
N CYS A 194 2.00 3.61 6.17
CA CYS A 194 1.44 4.75 6.89
C CYS A 194 0.00 4.49 7.35
N VAL A 195 -0.21 3.37 8.05
CA VAL A 195 -1.55 2.90 8.45
C VAL A 195 -2.39 3.99 9.12
N HIS A 196 -1.76 4.86 9.91
CA HIS A 196 -2.41 6.00 10.55
C HIS A 196 -2.99 7.02 9.55
N ARG A 197 -2.36 7.19 8.38
CA ARG A 197 -2.89 8.03 7.28
C ARG A 197 -3.97 7.28 6.51
N VAL A 198 -3.71 6.03 6.14
CA VAL A 198 -4.62 5.20 5.34
C VAL A 198 -5.95 4.99 6.06
N ASP A 199 -5.95 4.78 7.37
CA ASP A 199 -7.16 4.66 8.19
C ASP A 199 -7.97 5.97 8.25
N ASN A 200 -7.36 7.11 7.93
CA ASN A 200 -8.02 8.41 7.80
C ASN A 200 -8.27 8.83 6.34
N GLY A 201 -8.19 7.90 5.39
CA GLY A 201 -8.45 8.16 3.97
C GLY A 201 -7.37 8.98 3.27
N VAL A 202 -6.17 9.07 3.84
CA VAL A 202 -5.04 9.84 3.28
C VAL A 202 -3.98 8.87 2.76
N GLU A 203 -3.43 9.18 1.59
CA GLU A 203 -2.34 8.40 0.99
C GLU A 203 -1.09 8.35 1.87
N PRO A 204 -0.28 7.27 1.76
CA PRO A 204 1.03 7.19 2.41
C PRO A 204 1.92 8.40 2.08
N SER A 205 2.66 8.90 3.05
CA SER A 205 3.52 10.09 2.91
C SER A 205 4.50 9.98 1.74
N CYS A 206 5.07 8.80 1.51
CA CYS A 206 6.00 8.54 0.39
C CYS A 206 5.33 8.58 -1.00
N VAL A 207 4.02 8.39 -1.09
CA VAL A 207 3.22 8.55 -2.32
C VAL A 207 2.97 10.03 -2.55
N ASN A 208 2.43 10.71 -1.53
CA ASN A 208 2.09 12.13 -1.60
C ASN A 208 3.29 13.02 -1.95
N THR A 209 4.49 12.69 -1.48
CA THR A 209 5.72 13.45 -1.75
C THR A 209 6.41 13.08 -3.07
N CYS A 210 5.93 12.08 -3.81
CA CYS A 210 6.61 11.62 -5.02
C CYS A 210 6.39 12.55 -6.20
N GLN A 211 7.34 13.44 -6.49
CA GLN A 211 7.25 14.43 -7.57
C GLN A 211 7.04 13.79 -8.94
N GLY A 212 7.72 12.69 -9.23
CA GLY A 212 7.57 11.93 -10.48
C GLY A 212 6.31 11.08 -10.54
N ARG A 213 5.48 11.04 -9.48
CA ARG A 213 4.34 10.12 -9.36
C ARG A 213 4.71 8.67 -9.73
N ALA A 214 5.92 8.26 -9.35
CA ALA A 214 6.41 6.91 -9.54
C ALA A 214 5.87 5.92 -8.51
N ARG A 215 5.20 6.41 -7.45
CA ARG A 215 4.52 5.61 -6.43
C ARG A 215 3.02 5.86 -6.50
N ILE A 216 2.26 4.82 -6.73
CA ILE A 216 0.81 4.88 -6.84
C ILE A 216 0.24 3.92 -5.78
N PHE A 217 -0.64 4.41 -4.92
CA PHE A 217 -1.28 3.64 -3.85
C PHE A 217 -2.78 3.55 -4.08
N GLY A 218 -3.40 2.42 -3.72
CA GLY A 218 -4.84 2.27 -3.85
C GLY A 218 -5.34 0.88 -3.48
N ASP A 219 -6.65 0.70 -3.64
CA ASP A 219 -7.37 -0.54 -3.36
C ASP A 219 -7.45 -1.41 -4.62
N LEU A 220 -6.91 -2.63 -4.55
CA LEU A 220 -7.02 -3.63 -5.64
C LEU A 220 -8.46 -4.15 -5.84
N ASN A 221 -9.31 -4.06 -4.81
CA ASN A 221 -10.70 -4.50 -4.90
C ASN A 221 -11.62 -3.43 -5.50
N ASP A 222 -11.16 -2.17 -5.60
CA ASP A 222 -11.87 -1.11 -6.28
C ASP A 222 -11.47 -1.06 -7.77
N PRO A 223 -12.35 -1.41 -8.72
CA PRO A 223 -12.03 -1.36 -10.15
C PRO A 223 -11.74 0.06 -10.66
N ASN A 224 -12.19 1.09 -9.94
CA ASN A 224 -11.96 2.49 -10.29
C ASN A 224 -10.62 3.02 -9.75
N SER A 225 -10.00 2.33 -8.81
CA SER A 225 -8.69 2.66 -8.28
C SER A 225 -7.61 2.71 -9.38
N GLU A 226 -6.72 3.70 -9.32
CA GLU A 226 -5.59 3.81 -10.26
C GLU A 226 -4.70 2.56 -10.20
N VAL A 227 -4.47 2.01 -9.00
CA VAL A 227 -3.70 0.77 -8.82
C VAL A 227 -4.36 -0.40 -9.56
N SER A 228 -5.68 -0.60 -9.43
CA SER A 228 -6.39 -1.68 -10.13
C SER A 228 -6.30 -1.54 -11.64
N LYS A 229 -6.42 -0.32 -12.16
CA LYS A 229 -6.28 -0.03 -13.59
C LYS A 229 -4.88 -0.35 -14.10
N LEU A 230 -3.84 0.14 -13.42
CA LEU A 230 -2.45 -0.12 -13.78
C LEU A 230 -2.08 -1.60 -13.69
N VAL A 231 -2.56 -2.31 -12.66
CA VAL A 231 -2.32 -3.76 -12.52
C VAL A 231 -2.91 -4.53 -13.71
N LYS A 232 -4.09 -4.15 -14.18
CA LYS A 232 -4.73 -4.76 -15.36
C LYS A 232 -4.02 -4.37 -16.67
N GLU A 233 -3.80 -3.08 -16.89
CA GLU A 233 -3.21 -2.52 -18.10
C GLU A 233 -1.82 -3.10 -18.39
N HIS A 234 -0.99 -3.20 -17.36
CA HIS A 234 0.38 -3.69 -17.46
C HIS A 234 0.54 -5.17 -17.09
N ASN A 235 -0.55 -5.91 -16.83
CA ASN A 235 -0.52 -7.31 -16.38
C ASN A 235 0.43 -7.54 -15.17
N LEU A 236 0.39 -6.63 -14.19
CA LEU A 236 1.35 -6.64 -13.07
C LEU A 236 1.15 -7.80 -12.08
N ALA A 237 0.04 -8.51 -12.12
CA ALA A 237 -0.21 -9.67 -11.28
C ALA A 237 0.66 -10.89 -11.64
N GLN A 238 1.48 -10.80 -12.69
CA GLN A 238 2.42 -11.84 -13.09
C GLN A 238 3.71 -11.78 -12.26
N ASP A 239 4.35 -12.92 -12.10
CA ASP A 239 5.55 -13.08 -11.27
C ASP A 239 6.71 -12.14 -11.64
N LYS A 240 6.87 -11.80 -12.91
CA LYS A 240 7.94 -10.91 -13.38
C LYS A 240 7.85 -9.47 -12.86
N ASN A 241 6.68 -9.05 -12.36
CA ASN A 241 6.40 -7.68 -11.94
C ASN A 241 6.42 -7.51 -10.41
N VAL A 242 6.92 -8.50 -9.69
CA VAL A 242 7.09 -8.47 -8.24
C VAL A 242 8.50 -8.88 -7.87
N LEU A 243 8.97 -8.44 -6.72
CA LEU A 243 10.28 -8.84 -6.20
C LEU A 243 10.24 -10.31 -5.75
N LEU A 244 11.28 -11.09 -6.10
CA LEU A 244 11.49 -12.48 -5.66
C LEU A 244 10.21 -13.32 -5.75
N ALA A 245 9.61 -13.39 -6.92
CA ALA A 245 8.39 -14.14 -7.18
C ALA A 245 8.53 -15.62 -6.77
N GLU A 246 9.75 -16.18 -6.92
CA GLU A 246 10.12 -17.55 -6.56
C GLU A 246 9.92 -17.86 -5.06
N GLU A 247 9.87 -16.86 -4.19
CA GLU A 247 9.58 -17.06 -2.76
C GLU A 247 8.10 -17.33 -2.47
N GLY A 248 7.22 -17.18 -3.46
CA GLY A 248 5.79 -17.52 -3.37
C GLY A 248 5.02 -16.74 -2.30
N THR A 249 5.48 -15.54 -1.94
CA THR A 249 4.90 -14.76 -0.84
C THR A 249 3.73 -13.88 -1.26
N ASN A 250 3.43 -13.80 -2.56
CA ASN A 250 2.38 -12.96 -3.16
C ASN A 250 2.43 -11.51 -2.67
N PRO A 251 3.40 -10.69 -3.14
CA PRO A 251 3.53 -9.29 -2.80
C PRO A 251 2.34 -8.43 -3.22
N HIS A 252 2.03 -7.38 -2.45
CA HIS A 252 1.10 -6.30 -2.83
C HIS A 252 1.83 -5.04 -3.32
N VAL A 253 3.11 -5.12 -3.58
CA VAL A 253 3.90 -4.09 -4.26
C VAL A 253 4.28 -4.61 -5.62
N PHE A 254 3.82 -3.93 -6.65
CA PHE A 254 4.01 -4.28 -8.05
C PHE A 254 4.93 -3.27 -8.73
N TYR A 255 5.58 -3.67 -9.81
CA TYR A 255 6.53 -2.83 -10.51
C TYR A 255 6.21 -2.77 -12.00
N ILE A 256 6.17 -1.56 -12.56
CA ILE A 256 6.22 -1.34 -14.00
C ILE A 256 7.70 -1.25 -14.36
N ASP A 257 8.25 -2.35 -14.86
CA ASP A 257 9.68 -2.54 -15.15
C ASP A 257 9.91 -3.04 -16.57
N PRO A 258 9.81 -2.16 -17.59
CA PRO A 258 9.96 -2.55 -18.99
C PRO A 258 11.37 -3.03 -19.34
N ASP A 259 12.37 -2.63 -18.57
CA ASP A 259 13.78 -2.93 -18.81
C ASP A 259 14.29 -4.15 -18.03
N ASN A 260 13.42 -4.86 -17.30
CA ASN A 260 13.80 -5.96 -16.41
C ASN A 260 14.88 -5.57 -15.37
N MET A 261 14.82 -4.34 -14.87
CA MET A 261 15.80 -3.80 -13.94
C MET A 261 15.78 -4.50 -12.58
N LEU A 262 14.60 -4.93 -12.13
CA LEU A 262 14.42 -5.55 -10.82
C LEU A 262 15.36 -6.73 -10.59
N LYS A 263 15.50 -7.61 -11.56
CA LYS A 263 16.41 -8.76 -11.47
C LYS A 263 17.86 -8.34 -11.29
N SER A 264 18.25 -7.22 -11.87
CA SER A 264 19.62 -6.71 -11.83
C SER A 264 19.91 -5.83 -10.61
N LEU A 265 18.87 -5.20 -10.04
CA LEU A 265 18.98 -4.28 -8.91
C LEU A 265 18.85 -4.98 -7.55
N TYR A 266 18.17 -6.12 -7.51
CA TYR A 266 17.91 -6.82 -6.27
C TYR A 266 18.67 -8.14 -6.21
N THR A 267 19.58 -8.24 -5.25
CA THR A 267 20.31 -9.49 -4.97
C THR A 267 19.67 -10.14 -3.74
N LYS A 268 19.28 -11.41 -3.88
CA LYS A 268 18.69 -12.17 -2.76
C LYS A 268 19.64 -12.16 -1.57
N ARG A 269 19.10 -11.85 -0.41
CA ARG A 269 19.83 -11.85 0.86
C ARG A 269 20.40 -13.25 1.14
N LYS A 270 21.67 -13.36 1.48
CA LYS A 270 22.26 -14.59 2.00
C LYS A 270 21.69 -14.89 3.38
N LYS A 271 21.13 -16.08 3.59
CA LYS A 271 20.62 -16.52 4.90
C LYS A 271 21.71 -16.36 5.97
N GLY A 272 21.37 -15.78 7.11
CA GLY A 272 22.25 -15.67 8.27
C GLY A 272 23.04 -14.37 8.42
N LYS A 273 23.02 -13.46 7.44
CA LYS A 273 23.56 -12.11 7.62
C LYS A 273 22.48 -11.12 7.94
N LEU A 274 22.58 -10.46 9.07
CA LEU A 274 21.80 -9.27 9.47
C LEU A 274 22.26 -8.03 8.67
N ASP A 275 22.62 -8.23 7.41
CA ASP A 275 23.02 -7.14 6.53
C ASP A 275 21.80 -6.26 6.31
N HIS A 276 21.83 -5.15 6.97
CA HIS A 276 20.75 -4.19 7.00
C HIS A 276 20.57 -3.58 5.62
N PHE A 277 19.33 -3.25 5.31
CA PHE A 277 18.95 -2.37 4.21
C PHE A 277 19.84 -1.10 4.11
N VAL A 278 20.53 -0.76 5.19
CA VAL A 278 21.46 0.38 5.32
C VAL A 278 22.76 0.14 4.56
N ASP A 279 23.24 -1.11 4.48
CA ASP A 279 24.51 -1.44 3.81
C ASP A 279 24.42 -1.35 2.27
N GLN A 280 23.23 -1.07 1.75
CA GLN A 280 22.94 -0.87 0.33
C GLN A 280 22.76 0.61 -0.04
N ILE A 281 22.98 1.51 0.90
CA ILE A 281 22.99 2.95 0.64
C ILE A 281 24.44 3.33 0.35
N PRO A 282 24.77 3.77 -0.88
CA PRO A 282 26.11 4.22 -1.22
C PRO A 282 26.51 5.45 -0.44
#